data_e26e1e820cbf0a4a829821ec7ce2cec5
#
_entry.id   e26e1e820cbf0a4a829821ec7ce2cec5
#
_cell.length_a   1.000
_cell.length_b   1.000
_cell.length_c   1.000
_cell.angle_alpha   90.00
_cell.angle_beta   90.00
_cell.angle_gamma   90.00
#
_symmetry.space_group_name_H-M   'P 1'
#
loop_
_entity.id
_entity.type
_entity.pdbx_description
1 polymer ?
#
loop_
_entity_poly.entity_id
_entity_poly.type
_entity_poly.pdbx_seq_one_letter_code
_entity_poly.pdbx_strand_id
1 'polypeptide(L)'
;MKNNMTIYIADDDEDDRMLIRIAIENVIQNVTIVEAIDGSQLLSLINSEEMGQQLIIMDMNMPRMTGLEALAAIKSDDGIRHIPVIMVSTASNPELIKEAYHQGINAYMTKPLFISDYQRIADVINLCYLNDHSSLITPKLCKCTREKHILVIEDNSDHRILMNIALKYSLPKANITSIKDEKSVVDFFTSVWNNLAPLPNLILLDLYLPNRQNGLNLLELIRNFLKSQQLLNVPIIILSNSDHPDDITACYRLNANAYMIKSKDPDSWKSYFSNLCHLWLETISWPPVTA
;
A
#
# COMPACT_ATOMS: atom_id res chain seq x y z
N MET A 1 23.94 4.99 -5.58
CA MET A 1 23.38 6.35 -5.80
C MET A 1 22.13 6.39 -4.97
N LYS A 2 21.95 7.36 -4.04
CA LYS A 2 20.67 7.51 -3.33
C LYS A 2 19.64 7.89 -4.39
N ASN A 3 18.61 7.06 -4.58
CA ASN A 3 17.52 7.37 -5.51
C ASN A 3 16.85 8.67 -5.04
N ASN A 4 16.82 9.68 -5.90
CA ASN A 4 16.00 10.85 -5.67
C ASN A 4 14.54 10.40 -5.73
N MET A 5 13.77 10.74 -4.70
CA MET A 5 12.33 10.49 -4.69
C MET A 5 11.60 11.81 -4.92
N THR A 6 10.58 11.78 -5.76
CA THR A 6 9.68 12.90 -5.97
C THR A 6 8.30 12.57 -5.42
N ILE A 7 7.81 13.44 -4.51
CA ILE A 7 6.47 13.33 -3.93
C ILE A 7 5.64 14.52 -4.43
N TYR A 8 4.56 14.21 -5.13
CA TYR A 8 3.57 15.20 -5.54
C TYR A 8 2.51 15.32 -4.46
N ILE A 9 2.21 16.52 -4.00
CA ILE A 9 1.15 16.82 -3.03
C ILE A 9 0.10 17.67 -3.73
N ALA A 10 -1.10 17.15 -3.91
CA ALA A 10 -2.22 17.87 -4.52
C ALA A 10 -3.35 18.07 -3.51
N ASP A 11 -3.61 19.32 -3.15
CA ASP A 11 -4.65 19.73 -2.20
C ASP A 11 -4.97 21.20 -2.47
N ASP A 12 -6.20 21.63 -2.39
CA ASP A 12 -6.56 23.03 -2.57
C ASP A 12 -6.28 23.88 -1.31
N ASP A 13 -6.22 23.24 -0.15
CA ASP A 13 -5.88 23.90 1.13
C ASP A 13 -4.35 24.00 1.30
N GLU A 14 -3.84 25.22 1.43
CA GLU A 14 -2.41 25.51 1.62
C GLU A 14 -1.88 24.99 2.96
N ASP A 15 -2.69 25.07 4.02
CA ASP A 15 -2.31 24.61 5.36
C ASP A 15 -2.15 23.08 5.37
N ASP A 16 -3.04 22.35 4.71
CA ASP A 16 -2.94 20.90 4.58
C ASP A 16 -1.70 20.47 3.79
N ARG A 17 -1.41 21.14 2.64
CA ARG A 17 -0.16 20.90 1.89
C ARG A 17 1.07 21.11 2.75
N MET A 18 1.10 22.23 3.51
CA MET A 18 2.20 22.56 4.41
C MET A 18 2.39 21.51 5.50
N LEU A 19 1.31 21.05 6.15
CA LEU A 19 1.37 20.04 7.21
C LEU A 19 1.88 18.68 6.70
N ILE A 20 1.41 18.25 5.52
CA ILE A 20 1.90 17.02 4.87
C ILE A 20 3.38 17.17 4.52
N ARG A 21 3.79 18.30 3.93
CA ARG A 21 5.19 18.58 3.60
C ARG A 21 6.08 18.49 4.84
N ILE A 22 5.74 19.21 5.92
CA ILE A 22 6.53 19.21 7.16
C ILE A 22 6.66 17.79 7.72
N ALA A 23 5.57 17.02 7.73
CA ALA A 23 5.60 15.65 8.22
C ALA A 23 6.56 14.76 7.40
N ILE A 24 6.55 14.91 6.07
CA ILE A 24 7.44 14.17 5.16
C ILE A 24 8.90 14.58 5.37
N GLU A 25 9.20 15.89 5.37
CA GLU A 25 10.57 16.40 5.52
C GLU A 25 11.21 16.02 6.86
N ASN A 26 10.41 15.85 7.91
CA ASN A 26 10.88 15.38 9.22
C ASN A 26 11.35 13.92 9.24
N VAL A 27 10.84 13.09 8.32
CA VAL A 27 11.11 11.63 8.30
C VAL A 27 12.02 11.24 7.13
N ILE A 28 11.82 11.88 5.98
CA ILE A 28 12.42 11.47 4.72
C ILE A 28 13.50 12.47 4.30
N GLN A 29 14.74 11.99 4.19
CA GLN A 29 15.84 12.79 3.70
C GLN A 29 15.96 12.69 2.17
N ASN A 30 16.36 13.78 1.51
CA ASN A 30 16.59 13.84 0.05
C ASN A 30 15.33 13.53 -0.79
N VAL A 31 14.20 14.13 -0.40
CA VAL A 31 12.94 14.10 -1.14
C VAL A 31 12.75 15.43 -1.88
N THR A 32 12.27 15.36 -3.13
CA THR A 32 11.76 16.52 -3.86
C THR A 32 10.24 16.56 -3.68
N ILE A 33 9.70 17.67 -3.18
CA ILE A 33 8.26 17.86 -3.02
C ILE A 33 7.77 18.84 -4.08
N VAL A 34 6.74 18.42 -4.83
CA VAL A 34 6.08 19.22 -5.87
C VAL A 34 4.64 19.40 -5.46
N GLU A 35 4.18 20.67 -5.33
CA GLU A 35 2.82 20.97 -4.91
C GLU A 35 1.91 21.35 -6.08
N ALA A 36 0.66 20.92 -6.00
CA ALA A 36 -0.42 21.27 -6.89
C ALA A 36 -1.67 21.68 -6.08
N ILE A 37 -2.47 22.58 -6.61
CA ILE A 37 -3.69 23.07 -5.95
C ILE A 37 -4.96 22.38 -6.47
N ASP A 38 -4.84 21.51 -7.47
CA ASP A 38 -5.92 20.68 -8.02
C ASP A 38 -5.37 19.57 -8.93
N GLY A 39 -6.28 18.68 -9.36
CA GLY A 39 -5.94 17.56 -10.22
C GLY A 39 -5.40 17.96 -11.60
N SER A 40 -5.86 19.08 -12.18
CA SER A 40 -5.39 19.55 -13.49
C SER A 40 -3.94 20.01 -13.44
N GLN A 41 -3.59 20.76 -12.39
CA GLN A 41 -2.23 21.21 -12.16
C GLN A 41 -1.32 19.99 -11.84
N LEU A 42 -1.79 19.06 -11.01
CA LEU A 42 -1.06 17.84 -10.72
C LEU A 42 -0.65 17.11 -12.01
N LEU A 43 -1.62 16.83 -12.91
CA LEU A 43 -1.34 16.13 -14.17
C LEU A 43 -0.32 16.87 -15.04
N SER A 44 -0.32 18.20 -15.03
CA SER A 44 0.65 19.00 -15.79
C SER A 44 2.06 18.98 -15.20
N LEU A 45 2.21 18.68 -13.91
CA LEU A 45 3.48 18.66 -13.18
C LEU A 45 4.12 17.27 -13.15
N ILE A 46 3.35 16.21 -13.33
CA ILE A 46 3.90 14.84 -13.33
C ILE A 46 4.82 14.67 -14.54
N ASN A 47 6.07 14.28 -14.28
CA ASN A 47 7.04 13.99 -15.31
C ASN A 47 7.21 12.48 -15.48
N SER A 48 6.70 11.92 -16.58
CA SER A 48 6.80 10.49 -16.92
C SER A 48 8.23 10.02 -17.23
N GLU A 49 9.14 10.94 -17.56
CA GLU A 49 10.55 10.65 -17.89
C GLU A 49 11.47 10.76 -16.68
N GLU A 50 10.94 11.10 -15.51
CA GLU A 50 11.76 11.28 -14.31
C GLU A 50 12.39 9.96 -13.86
N MET A 51 13.72 9.96 -13.77
CA MET A 51 14.50 8.83 -13.27
C MET A 51 14.47 8.84 -11.74
N GLY A 52 13.62 8.03 -11.13
CA GLY A 52 13.51 7.94 -9.67
C GLY A 52 12.19 7.34 -9.22
N GLN A 53 12.04 7.18 -7.92
CA GLN A 53 10.77 6.79 -7.34
C GLN A 53 9.84 8.00 -7.27
N GLN A 54 8.59 7.81 -7.66
CA GLN A 54 7.56 8.83 -7.60
C GLN A 54 6.40 8.36 -6.72
N LEU A 55 5.75 9.29 -6.03
CA LEU A 55 4.57 9.05 -5.22
C LEU A 55 3.62 10.25 -5.34
N ILE A 56 2.33 10.01 -5.41
CA ILE A 56 1.31 11.04 -5.40
C ILE A 56 0.52 10.96 -4.10
N ILE A 57 0.38 12.08 -3.43
CA ILE A 57 -0.53 12.29 -2.30
C ILE A 57 -1.55 13.31 -2.76
N MET A 58 -2.85 12.97 -2.71
CA MET A 58 -3.86 13.93 -3.14
C MET A 58 -5.11 13.91 -2.27
N ASP A 59 -5.75 15.08 -2.17
CA ASP A 59 -7.09 15.16 -1.62
C ASP A 59 -8.14 14.69 -2.62
N MET A 60 -9.26 14.22 -2.11
CA MET A 60 -10.41 13.80 -2.93
C MET A 60 -11.17 14.99 -3.48
N ASN A 61 -11.34 16.05 -2.69
CA ASN A 61 -12.21 17.18 -2.98
C ASN A 61 -11.38 18.41 -3.36
N MET A 62 -11.03 18.52 -4.61
CA MET A 62 -10.32 19.69 -5.16
C MET A 62 -11.17 20.39 -6.21
N PRO A 63 -10.99 21.72 -6.40
CA PRO A 63 -11.68 22.47 -7.45
C PRO A 63 -11.19 22.05 -8.84
N ARG A 64 -11.95 22.38 -9.88
CA ARG A 64 -11.67 22.13 -11.30
C ARG A 64 -11.57 20.65 -11.69
N MET A 65 -10.73 19.89 -11.01
CA MET A 65 -10.58 18.45 -11.19
C MET A 65 -10.43 17.79 -9.83
N THR A 66 -11.38 16.94 -9.48
CA THR A 66 -11.41 16.19 -8.23
C THR A 66 -10.31 15.12 -8.18
N GLY A 67 -10.00 14.62 -6.96
CA GLY A 67 -9.03 13.53 -6.82
C GLY A 67 -9.43 12.24 -7.55
N LEU A 68 -10.73 11.91 -7.62
CA LEU A 68 -11.18 10.74 -8.38
C LEU A 68 -11.00 10.93 -9.90
N GLU A 69 -11.29 12.11 -10.43
CA GLU A 69 -11.05 12.42 -11.85
C GLU A 69 -9.57 12.38 -12.19
N ALA A 70 -8.72 12.96 -11.31
CA ALA A 70 -7.27 12.90 -11.48
C ALA A 70 -6.73 11.46 -11.40
N LEU A 71 -7.24 10.65 -10.43
CA LEU A 71 -6.90 9.24 -10.31
C LEU A 71 -7.24 8.47 -11.58
N ALA A 72 -8.45 8.66 -12.13
CA ALA A 72 -8.87 8.01 -13.36
C ALA A 72 -7.94 8.36 -14.53
N ALA A 73 -7.54 9.64 -14.66
CA ALA A 73 -6.59 10.08 -15.69
C ALA A 73 -5.21 9.43 -15.50
N ILE A 74 -4.65 9.44 -14.27
CA ILE A 74 -3.36 8.81 -13.96
C ILE A 74 -3.38 7.32 -14.29
N LYS A 75 -4.42 6.58 -13.87
CA LYS A 75 -4.48 5.12 -14.05
C LYS A 75 -4.80 4.70 -15.49
N SER A 76 -5.29 5.62 -16.31
CA SER A 76 -5.52 5.40 -17.76
C SER A 76 -4.30 5.68 -18.63
N ASP A 77 -3.28 6.37 -18.12
CA ASP A 77 -2.06 6.72 -18.84
C ASP A 77 -0.95 5.69 -18.56
N ASP A 78 -0.53 4.96 -19.61
CA ASP A 78 0.51 3.93 -19.51
C ASP A 78 1.87 4.46 -19.04
N GLY A 79 2.16 5.74 -19.26
CA GLY A 79 3.40 6.41 -18.85
C GLY A 79 3.48 6.63 -17.33
N ILE A 80 2.35 6.89 -16.67
CA ILE A 80 2.29 7.31 -15.26
C ILE A 80 1.42 6.41 -14.36
N ARG A 81 0.66 5.44 -14.93
CA ARG A 81 -0.24 4.56 -14.16
C ARG A 81 0.45 3.77 -13.04
N HIS A 82 1.75 3.55 -13.18
CA HIS A 82 2.57 2.83 -12.20
C HIS A 82 2.92 3.67 -10.96
N ILE A 83 2.74 4.99 -11.04
CA ILE A 83 3.00 5.85 -9.89
C ILE A 83 1.97 5.53 -8.79
N PRO A 84 2.40 5.15 -7.57
CA PRO A 84 1.48 4.93 -6.48
C PRO A 84 0.77 6.22 -6.07
N VAL A 85 -0.51 6.08 -5.75
CA VAL A 85 -1.37 7.18 -5.34
C VAL A 85 -1.95 6.91 -3.96
N ILE A 86 -1.75 7.84 -3.04
CA ILE A 86 -2.37 7.86 -1.70
C ILE A 86 -3.38 9.00 -1.67
N MET A 87 -4.64 8.71 -1.34
CA MET A 87 -5.60 9.75 -1.01
C MET A 87 -5.56 10.08 0.47
N VAL A 88 -5.52 11.38 0.79
CA VAL A 88 -5.58 11.91 2.16
C VAL A 88 -6.70 12.93 2.22
N SER A 89 -7.87 12.57 2.76
CA SER A 89 -9.06 13.41 2.67
C SER A 89 -9.90 13.39 3.95
N THR A 90 -10.68 14.45 4.17
CA THR A 90 -11.69 14.51 5.24
C THR A 90 -12.93 13.67 4.89
N ALA A 91 -13.12 13.30 3.63
CA ALA A 91 -14.23 12.48 3.19
C ALA A 91 -14.16 11.08 3.83
N SER A 92 -15.23 10.67 4.50
CA SER A 92 -15.33 9.36 5.17
C SER A 92 -16.46 8.49 4.60
N ASN A 93 -17.03 8.88 3.46
CA ASN A 93 -18.09 8.13 2.80
C ASN A 93 -17.53 6.80 2.26
N PRO A 94 -18.02 5.63 2.75
CA PRO A 94 -17.53 4.32 2.33
C PRO A 94 -17.65 4.06 0.82
N GLU A 95 -18.67 4.58 0.15
CA GLU A 95 -18.87 4.39 -1.29
C GLU A 95 -17.79 5.13 -2.10
N LEU A 96 -17.43 6.35 -1.70
CA LEU A 96 -16.34 7.10 -2.36
C LEU A 96 -14.98 6.42 -2.15
N ILE A 97 -14.73 5.91 -0.94
CA ILE A 97 -13.50 5.15 -0.65
C ILE A 97 -13.47 3.87 -1.50
N LYS A 98 -14.60 3.15 -1.60
CA LYS A 98 -14.72 1.96 -2.45
C LYS A 98 -14.45 2.28 -3.91
N GLU A 99 -15.00 3.39 -4.41
CA GLU A 99 -14.79 3.86 -5.78
C GLU A 99 -13.29 4.15 -6.04
N ALA A 100 -12.61 4.84 -5.12
CA ALA A 100 -11.17 5.11 -5.22
C ALA A 100 -10.35 3.80 -5.33
N TYR A 101 -10.67 2.76 -4.53
CA TYR A 101 -10.02 1.46 -4.65
C TYR A 101 -10.36 0.76 -5.98
N HIS A 102 -11.57 0.88 -6.49
CA HIS A 102 -11.97 0.34 -7.78
C HIS A 102 -11.22 1.01 -8.94
N GLN A 103 -10.88 2.28 -8.81
CA GLN A 103 -10.07 3.02 -9.79
C GLN A 103 -8.56 2.79 -9.63
N GLY A 104 -8.12 2.02 -8.63
CA GLY A 104 -6.73 1.61 -8.47
C GLY A 104 -5.87 2.51 -7.56
N ILE A 105 -6.50 3.17 -6.59
CA ILE A 105 -5.74 3.84 -5.52
C ILE A 105 -4.92 2.82 -4.71
N ASN A 106 -3.76 3.23 -4.23
CA ASN A 106 -2.89 2.37 -3.44
C ASN A 106 -3.26 2.38 -1.96
N ALA A 107 -3.60 3.56 -1.40
CA ALA A 107 -4.06 3.69 -0.01
C ALA A 107 -5.00 4.89 0.13
N TYR A 108 -5.94 4.79 1.10
CA TYR A 108 -6.80 5.88 1.53
C TYR A 108 -6.56 6.18 3.00
N MET A 109 -6.35 7.44 3.34
CA MET A 109 -6.15 7.89 4.71
C MET A 109 -7.09 9.05 5.01
N THR A 110 -7.66 9.06 6.20
CA THR A 110 -8.43 10.22 6.67
C THR A 110 -7.48 11.31 7.12
N LYS A 111 -7.72 12.57 6.70
CA LYS A 111 -6.96 13.75 7.16
C LYS A 111 -6.98 13.81 8.69
N PRO A 112 -5.83 13.91 9.36
CA PRO A 112 -5.77 13.98 10.80
C PRO A 112 -6.38 15.28 11.34
N LEU A 113 -7.02 15.19 12.51
CA LEU A 113 -7.55 16.38 13.20
C LEU A 113 -6.46 17.13 13.98
N PHE A 114 -5.37 16.48 14.34
CA PHE A 114 -4.28 17.04 15.11
C PHE A 114 -2.99 17.03 14.31
N ILE A 115 -2.23 18.12 14.39
CA ILE A 115 -0.93 18.26 13.69
C ILE A 115 0.02 17.10 14.00
N SER A 116 0.04 16.63 15.25
CA SER A 116 0.88 15.48 15.67
C SER A 116 0.58 14.18 14.92
N ASP A 117 -0.62 14.04 14.36
CA ASP A 117 -1.04 12.82 13.69
C ASP A 117 -0.67 12.80 12.19
N TYR A 118 -0.29 13.94 11.60
CA TYR A 118 0.26 13.99 10.23
C TYR A 118 1.54 13.16 10.09
N GLN A 119 2.27 12.97 11.19
CA GLN A 119 3.42 12.07 11.23
C GLN A 119 3.09 10.67 10.74
N ARG A 120 1.87 10.17 10.97
CA ARG A 120 1.42 8.84 10.50
C ARG A 120 1.40 8.72 9.00
N ILE A 121 1.11 9.82 8.29
CA ILE A 121 1.15 9.85 6.81
C ILE A 121 2.59 9.61 6.35
N ALA A 122 3.54 10.35 6.93
CA ALA A 122 4.96 10.18 6.62
C ALA A 122 5.48 8.78 7.00
N ASP A 123 5.03 8.21 8.12
CA ASP A 123 5.38 6.86 8.54
C ASP A 123 4.90 5.79 7.53
N VAL A 124 3.65 5.93 7.01
CA VAL A 124 3.12 5.05 5.95
C VAL A 124 3.96 5.17 4.68
N ILE A 125 4.27 6.40 4.27
CA ILE A 125 5.07 6.66 3.07
C ILE A 125 6.45 6.02 3.21
N ASN A 126 7.10 6.27 4.33
CA ASN A 126 8.46 5.80 4.59
C ASN A 126 8.53 4.27 4.60
N LEU A 127 7.64 3.60 5.32
CA LEU A 127 7.65 2.15 5.45
C LEU A 127 7.20 1.44 4.16
N CYS A 128 6.11 1.91 3.53
CA CYS A 128 5.41 1.18 2.48
C CYS A 128 5.89 1.53 1.07
N TYR A 129 6.48 2.71 0.89
CA TYR A 129 6.83 3.22 -0.44
C TYR A 129 8.31 3.56 -0.60
N LEU A 130 9.03 3.87 0.51
CA LEU A 130 10.46 4.18 0.47
C LEU A 130 11.33 3.03 0.93
N ASN A 131 10.77 2.08 1.64
CA ASN A 131 11.50 0.96 2.20
C ASN A 131 12.68 1.37 3.11
N ASP A 132 12.60 2.55 3.73
CA ASP A 132 13.59 2.98 4.70
C ASP A 132 13.22 2.46 6.10
N HIS A 133 13.90 1.39 6.50
CA HIS A 133 13.71 0.74 7.79
C HIS A 133 14.50 1.41 8.91
N SER A 134 15.27 2.46 8.63
CA SER A 134 16.18 3.12 9.62
C SER A 134 15.39 3.88 10.70
N SER A 135 14.18 4.30 10.42
CA SER A 135 13.29 5.03 11.33
C SER A 135 12.16 4.16 11.90
N LEU A 136 12.36 2.83 12.00
CA LEU A 136 11.36 1.93 12.57
C LEU A 136 10.93 2.44 13.95
N ILE A 137 9.70 2.96 14.00
CA ILE A 137 9.03 3.39 15.21
C ILE A 137 9.01 2.21 16.19
N THR A 138 9.19 2.51 17.49
CA THR A 138 8.99 1.52 18.55
C THR A 138 7.68 0.75 18.27
N PRO A 139 7.71 -0.59 18.21
CA PRO A 139 6.56 -1.38 17.80
C PRO A 139 5.36 -1.03 18.66
N LYS A 140 4.35 -0.41 18.09
CA LYS A 140 3.06 -0.23 18.75
C LYS A 140 2.27 -1.50 18.53
N LEU A 141 1.91 -2.19 19.60
CA LEU A 141 0.97 -3.30 19.50
C LEU A 141 -0.32 -2.80 18.84
N CYS A 142 -0.72 -3.48 17.77
CA CYS A 142 -1.96 -3.18 17.07
C CYS A 142 -3.14 -3.31 18.05
N LYS A 143 -3.93 -2.25 18.21
CA LYS A 143 -5.11 -2.22 19.08
C LYS A 143 -6.34 -2.88 18.43
N CYS A 144 -6.14 -3.58 17.31
CA CYS A 144 -7.23 -4.25 16.61
C CYS A 144 -7.94 -5.26 17.52
N THR A 145 -9.15 -4.92 17.94
CA THR A 145 -10.00 -5.80 18.76
C THR A 145 -10.73 -6.87 17.93
N ARG A 146 -10.86 -6.67 16.63
CA ARG A 146 -11.53 -7.59 15.71
C ARG A 146 -10.57 -8.67 15.22
N GLU A 147 -11.09 -9.87 15.04
CA GLU A 147 -10.34 -10.93 14.34
C GLU A 147 -9.98 -10.47 12.94
N LYS A 148 -8.72 -10.61 12.58
CA LYS A 148 -8.21 -10.31 11.24
C LYS A 148 -7.80 -11.59 10.56
N HIS A 149 -8.06 -11.70 9.27
CA HIS A 149 -7.58 -12.80 8.46
C HIS A 149 -6.48 -12.29 7.51
N ILE A 150 -5.29 -12.89 7.59
CA ILE A 150 -4.15 -12.52 6.75
C ILE A 150 -3.78 -13.74 5.90
N LEU A 151 -3.71 -13.53 4.59
CA LEU A 151 -3.23 -14.53 3.64
C LEU A 151 -1.76 -14.25 3.35
N VAL A 152 -0.90 -15.24 3.62
CA VAL A 152 0.55 -15.18 3.35
C VAL A 152 0.87 -16.15 2.23
N ILE A 153 1.47 -15.65 1.14
CA ILE A 153 1.87 -16.43 -0.03
C ILE A 153 3.39 -16.30 -0.16
N GLU A 154 4.11 -17.38 0.21
CA GLU A 154 5.57 -17.39 0.35
C GLU A 154 6.06 -18.83 0.21
N ASP A 155 7.03 -19.14 -0.67
CA ASP A 155 7.53 -20.49 -0.89
C ASP A 155 8.62 -20.90 0.12
N ASN A 156 9.39 -19.95 0.62
CA ASN A 156 10.43 -20.21 1.61
C ASN A 156 9.82 -20.55 2.98
N SER A 157 10.12 -21.77 3.49
CA SER A 157 9.59 -22.26 4.77
C SER A 157 10.01 -21.41 5.96
N ASP A 158 11.25 -20.92 5.97
CA ASP A 158 11.81 -20.17 7.09
C ASP A 158 11.19 -18.77 7.14
N HIS A 159 11.02 -18.13 5.98
CA HIS A 159 10.29 -16.87 5.88
C HIS A 159 8.85 -17.03 6.35
N ARG A 160 8.12 -18.09 5.92
CA ARG A 160 6.75 -18.32 6.39
C ARG A 160 6.66 -18.46 7.92
N ILE A 161 7.60 -19.20 8.52
CA ILE A 161 7.64 -19.36 9.97
C ILE A 161 7.88 -18.01 10.67
N LEU A 162 8.89 -17.26 10.22
CA LEU A 162 9.21 -15.93 10.78
C LEU A 162 8.04 -14.96 10.63
N MET A 163 7.40 -14.91 9.45
CA MET A 163 6.21 -14.08 9.21
C MET A 163 5.07 -14.46 10.15
N ASN A 164 4.77 -15.76 10.29
CA ASN A 164 3.72 -16.23 11.20
C ASN A 164 4.00 -15.82 12.65
N ILE A 165 5.23 -15.98 13.13
CA ILE A 165 5.63 -15.58 14.49
C ILE A 165 5.45 -14.06 14.67
N ALA A 166 5.96 -13.28 13.73
CA ALA A 166 5.92 -11.81 13.80
C ALA A 166 4.49 -11.27 13.70
N LEU A 167 3.66 -11.82 12.80
CA LEU A 167 2.26 -11.47 12.67
C LEU A 167 1.45 -11.85 13.93
N LYS A 168 1.66 -13.04 14.49
CA LYS A 168 1.00 -13.47 15.74
C LYS A 168 1.44 -12.65 16.94
N TYR A 169 2.69 -12.18 16.97
CA TYR A 169 3.16 -11.26 18.01
C TYR A 169 2.41 -9.93 17.95
N SER A 170 2.21 -9.38 16.76
CA SER A 170 1.54 -8.10 16.54
C SER A 170 0.02 -8.20 16.64
N LEU A 171 -0.54 -9.33 16.20
CA LEU A 171 -1.96 -9.63 16.10
C LEU A 171 -2.26 -11.02 16.69
N PRO A 172 -2.30 -11.19 18.03
CA PRO A 172 -2.46 -12.51 18.66
C PRO A 172 -3.72 -13.27 18.24
N LYS A 173 -4.81 -12.53 17.90
CA LYS A 173 -6.10 -13.09 17.48
C LYS A 173 -6.26 -13.24 15.96
N ALA A 174 -5.24 -12.87 15.15
CA ALA A 174 -5.35 -12.98 13.70
C ALA A 174 -5.41 -14.44 13.25
N ASN A 175 -6.26 -14.73 12.29
CA ASN A 175 -6.20 -15.97 11.52
C ASN A 175 -5.19 -15.79 10.39
N ILE A 176 -4.19 -16.68 10.29
CA ILE A 176 -3.16 -16.61 9.25
C ILE A 176 -3.24 -17.87 8.41
N THR A 177 -3.57 -17.69 7.15
CA THR A 177 -3.50 -18.77 6.14
C THR A 177 -2.21 -18.61 5.37
N SER A 178 -1.39 -19.66 5.33
CA SER A 178 -0.12 -19.65 4.59
C SER A 178 -0.16 -20.61 3.42
N ILE A 179 0.20 -20.12 2.23
CA ILE A 179 0.26 -20.87 0.97
C ILE A 179 1.70 -20.84 0.46
N LYS A 180 2.18 -21.98 -0.05
CA LYS A 180 3.61 -22.19 -0.36
C LYS A 180 3.95 -22.22 -1.85
N ASP A 181 2.98 -22.36 -2.74
CA ASP A 181 3.22 -22.53 -4.16
C ASP A 181 2.05 -22.04 -5.02
N GLU A 182 2.32 -21.77 -6.29
CA GLU A 182 1.37 -21.25 -7.26
C GLU A 182 0.12 -22.13 -7.40
N LYS A 183 0.29 -23.45 -7.46
CA LYS A 183 -0.84 -24.38 -7.60
C LYS A 183 -1.79 -24.26 -6.42
N SER A 184 -1.25 -24.25 -5.21
CA SER A 184 -2.05 -24.09 -3.98
C SER A 184 -2.75 -22.73 -3.93
N VAL A 185 -2.16 -21.67 -4.50
CA VAL A 185 -2.82 -20.34 -4.65
C VAL A 185 -4.03 -20.46 -5.56
N VAL A 186 -3.89 -21.08 -6.75
CA VAL A 186 -5.01 -21.28 -7.67
C VAL A 186 -6.11 -22.11 -7.02
N ASP A 187 -5.75 -23.22 -6.37
CA ASP A 187 -6.71 -24.09 -5.66
C ASP A 187 -7.44 -23.31 -4.55
N PHE A 188 -6.74 -22.46 -3.82
CA PHE A 188 -7.32 -21.62 -2.76
C PHE A 188 -8.38 -20.66 -3.32
N PHE A 189 -8.06 -19.91 -4.37
CA PHE A 189 -8.98 -18.92 -4.94
C PHE A 189 -10.15 -19.57 -5.69
N THR A 190 -9.99 -20.76 -6.26
CA THR A 190 -11.06 -21.44 -7.01
C THR A 190 -11.98 -22.30 -6.14
N SER A 191 -11.46 -22.91 -5.07
CA SER A 191 -12.19 -23.92 -4.31
C SER A 191 -12.44 -23.55 -2.85
N VAL A 192 -11.50 -22.81 -2.21
CA VAL A 192 -11.57 -22.52 -0.78
C VAL A 192 -12.21 -21.15 -0.52
N TRP A 193 -11.92 -20.17 -1.36
CA TRP A 193 -12.33 -18.79 -1.17
C TRP A 193 -13.83 -18.61 -0.94
N ASN A 194 -14.67 -19.25 -1.74
CA ASN A 194 -16.13 -19.11 -1.67
C ASN A 194 -16.75 -19.65 -0.36
N ASN A 195 -16.00 -20.50 0.36
CA ASN A 195 -16.41 -21.08 1.64
C ASN A 195 -15.67 -20.42 2.82
N LEU A 196 -14.86 -19.41 2.57
CA LEU A 196 -14.02 -18.77 3.58
C LEU A 196 -14.80 -17.66 4.29
N ALA A 197 -14.90 -17.75 5.60
CA ALA A 197 -15.45 -16.69 6.44
C ALA A 197 -14.63 -16.58 7.73
N PRO A 198 -14.09 -15.41 8.04
CA PRO A 198 -14.07 -14.15 7.26
C PRO A 198 -13.08 -14.19 6.08
N LEU A 199 -13.35 -13.39 5.05
CA LEU A 199 -12.42 -13.16 3.94
C LEU A 199 -11.11 -12.52 4.43
N PRO A 200 -9.98 -12.69 3.71
CA PRO A 200 -8.73 -12.02 4.04
C PRO A 200 -8.88 -10.50 4.07
N ASN A 201 -8.35 -9.89 5.13
CA ASN A 201 -8.24 -8.44 5.26
C ASN A 201 -6.95 -7.89 4.66
N LEU A 202 -5.98 -8.78 4.41
CA LEU A 202 -4.66 -8.44 3.89
C LEU A 202 -4.07 -9.66 3.21
N ILE A 203 -3.46 -9.46 2.03
CA ILE A 203 -2.68 -10.45 1.31
C ILE A 203 -1.23 -9.99 1.29
N LEU A 204 -0.32 -10.85 1.78
CA LEU A 204 1.12 -10.68 1.69
C LEU A 204 1.64 -11.66 0.64
N LEU A 205 2.25 -11.15 -0.43
CA LEU A 205 2.69 -11.96 -1.56
C LEU A 205 4.20 -11.78 -1.79
N ASP A 206 4.96 -12.88 -1.74
CA ASP A 206 6.33 -12.85 -2.22
C ASP A 206 6.37 -12.70 -3.74
N LEU A 207 7.22 -11.76 -4.21
CA LEU A 207 7.40 -11.55 -5.64
C LEU A 207 8.12 -12.73 -6.31
N TYR A 208 9.08 -13.37 -5.63
CA TYR A 208 9.91 -14.43 -6.18
C TYR A 208 9.38 -15.82 -5.80
N LEU A 209 8.20 -16.18 -6.31
CA LEU A 209 7.49 -17.42 -6.00
C LEU A 209 7.33 -18.33 -7.24
N PRO A 210 8.28 -19.21 -7.62
CA PRO A 210 9.69 -19.27 -7.20
C PRO A 210 10.59 -18.29 -7.94
N ASN A 211 10.06 -17.52 -8.88
CA ASN A 211 10.78 -16.50 -9.64
C ASN A 211 9.89 -15.28 -9.88
N ARG A 212 10.51 -14.20 -10.34
CA ARG A 212 9.87 -12.91 -10.60
C ARG A 212 8.61 -13.02 -11.46
N GLN A 213 8.69 -13.73 -12.59
CA GLN A 213 7.56 -13.80 -13.52
C GLN A 213 6.36 -14.53 -12.92
N ASN A 214 6.59 -15.59 -12.16
CA ASN A 214 5.51 -16.31 -11.47
C ASN A 214 4.83 -15.42 -10.42
N GLY A 215 5.59 -14.64 -9.64
CA GLY A 215 5.02 -13.70 -8.67
C GLY A 215 4.19 -12.60 -9.32
N LEU A 216 4.65 -12.03 -10.45
CA LEU A 216 3.86 -11.06 -11.22
C LEU A 216 2.59 -11.68 -11.79
N ASN A 217 2.66 -12.90 -12.35
CA ASN A 217 1.50 -13.61 -12.85
C ASN A 217 0.49 -13.91 -11.74
N LEU A 218 0.97 -14.28 -10.54
CA LEU A 218 0.11 -14.49 -9.38
C LEU A 218 -0.56 -13.19 -8.90
N LEU A 219 0.18 -12.08 -8.86
CA LEU A 219 -0.38 -10.77 -8.53
C LEU A 219 -1.52 -10.41 -9.49
N GLU A 220 -1.30 -10.57 -10.78
CA GLU A 220 -2.31 -10.30 -11.81
C GLU A 220 -3.53 -11.24 -11.66
N LEU A 221 -3.31 -12.53 -11.46
CA LEU A 221 -4.37 -13.51 -11.22
C LEU A 221 -5.22 -13.13 -10.02
N ILE A 222 -4.59 -12.82 -8.87
CA ILE A 222 -5.29 -12.46 -7.64
C ILE A 222 -6.07 -11.16 -7.84
N ARG A 223 -5.48 -10.15 -8.49
CA ARG A 223 -6.19 -8.89 -8.79
C ARG A 223 -7.40 -9.10 -9.69
N ASN A 224 -7.27 -9.88 -10.75
CA ASN A 224 -8.37 -10.19 -11.65
C ASN A 224 -9.48 -10.97 -10.92
N PHE A 225 -9.12 -11.90 -10.05
CA PHE A 225 -10.06 -12.62 -9.21
C PHE A 225 -10.80 -11.66 -8.26
N LEU A 226 -10.07 -10.84 -7.48
CA LEU A 226 -10.69 -9.86 -6.56
C LEU A 226 -11.59 -8.87 -7.30
N LYS A 227 -11.21 -8.46 -8.51
CA LYS A 227 -12.04 -7.60 -9.38
C LYS A 227 -13.34 -8.29 -9.75
N SER A 228 -13.31 -9.57 -10.13
CA SER A 228 -14.51 -10.34 -10.48
C SER A 228 -15.47 -10.51 -9.29
N GLN A 229 -14.93 -10.52 -8.07
CA GLN A 229 -15.70 -10.61 -6.82
C GLN A 229 -16.11 -9.24 -6.25
N GLN A 230 -15.77 -8.12 -6.92
CA GLN A 230 -15.97 -6.74 -6.44
C GLN A 230 -15.25 -6.44 -5.11
N LEU A 231 -14.11 -7.09 -4.87
CA LEU A 231 -13.31 -7.03 -3.65
C LEU A 231 -11.96 -6.33 -3.86
N LEU A 232 -11.89 -5.32 -4.75
CA LEU A 232 -10.65 -4.58 -5.02
C LEU A 232 -10.10 -3.82 -3.80
N ASN A 233 -10.92 -3.67 -2.77
CA ASN A 233 -10.54 -3.14 -1.47
C ASN A 233 -9.72 -4.10 -0.59
N VAL A 234 -9.52 -5.39 -0.98
CA VAL A 234 -8.58 -6.27 -0.27
C VAL A 234 -7.15 -5.91 -0.67
N PRO A 235 -6.32 -5.41 0.26
CA PRO A 235 -4.97 -4.98 -0.06
C PRO A 235 -4.05 -6.16 -0.38
N ILE A 236 -3.20 -5.97 -1.40
CA ILE A 236 -2.09 -6.87 -1.69
C ILE A 236 -0.79 -6.11 -1.49
N ILE A 237 0.01 -6.55 -0.53
CA ILE A 237 1.35 -6.04 -0.29
C ILE A 237 2.35 -7.03 -0.82
N ILE A 238 3.23 -6.54 -1.69
CA ILE A 238 4.35 -7.34 -2.18
C ILE A 238 5.47 -7.30 -1.16
N LEU A 239 6.01 -8.46 -0.83
CA LEU A 239 7.21 -8.62 -0.03
C LEU A 239 8.31 -9.20 -0.92
N SER A 240 9.49 -8.57 -0.98
CA SER A 240 10.55 -9.00 -1.86
C SER A 240 11.92 -8.77 -1.26
N ASN A 241 12.92 -9.55 -1.66
CA ASN A 241 14.33 -9.26 -1.38
C ASN A 241 14.97 -8.31 -2.40
N SER A 242 14.24 -7.98 -3.49
CA SER A 242 14.72 -7.09 -4.55
C SER A 242 14.36 -5.64 -4.25
N ASP A 243 15.31 -4.73 -4.47
CA ASP A 243 15.14 -3.27 -4.47
C ASP A 243 15.20 -2.69 -5.90
N HIS A 244 15.12 -3.57 -6.92
CA HIS A 244 15.25 -3.14 -8.31
C HIS A 244 14.03 -2.32 -8.76
N PRO A 245 14.22 -1.13 -9.38
CA PRO A 245 13.13 -0.25 -9.81
C PRO A 245 12.12 -0.92 -10.75
N ASP A 246 12.57 -1.82 -11.65
CA ASP A 246 11.69 -2.52 -12.58
C ASP A 246 10.73 -3.48 -11.86
N ASP A 247 11.13 -4.06 -10.73
CA ASP A 247 10.28 -4.94 -9.94
C ASP A 247 9.18 -4.12 -9.25
N ILE A 248 9.58 -3.00 -8.66
CA ILE A 248 8.68 -2.05 -7.99
C ILE A 248 7.65 -1.52 -9.00
N THR A 249 8.14 -1.01 -10.14
CA THR A 249 7.28 -0.48 -11.22
C THR A 249 6.31 -1.52 -11.75
N ALA A 250 6.79 -2.76 -12.01
CA ALA A 250 5.94 -3.84 -12.51
C ALA A 250 4.82 -4.19 -11.54
N CYS A 251 5.11 -4.26 -10.23
CA CYS A 251 4.11 -4.54 -9.21
C CYS A 251 3.04 -3.44 -9.12
N TYR A 252 3.44 -2.16 -9.17
CA TYR A 252 2.46 -1.06 -9.17
C TYR A 252 1.63 -0.99 -10.45
N ARG A 253 2.20 -1.34 -11.62
CA ARG A 253 1.42 -1.49 -12.87
C ARG A 253 0.34 -2.56 -12.78
N LEU A 254 0.53 -3.58 -11.96
CA LEU A 254 -0.43 -4.64 -11.66
C LEU A 254 -1.28 -4.33 -10.42
N ASN A 255 -1.32 -3.05 -9.97
CA ASN A 255 -2.11 -2.56 -8.85
C ASN A 255 -1.78 -3.23 -7.49
N ALA A 256 -0.50 -3.52 -7.21
CA ALA A 256 -0.08 -3.78 -5.83
C ALA A 256 -0.37 -2.53 -4.97
N ASN A 257 -0.83 -2.72 -3.73
CA ASN A 257 -1.08 -1.58 -2.83
C ASN A 257 0.21 -1.01 -2.24
N ALA A 258 1.18 -1.87 -1.96
CA ALA A 258 2.52 -1.49 -1.55
C ALA A 258 3.55 -2.52 -2.01
N TYR A 259 4.79 -2.07 -2.12
CA TYR A 259 5.95 -2.91 -2.35
C TYR A 259 6.93 -2.70 -1.21
N MET A 260 7.23 -3.74 -0.45
CA MET A 260 8.07 -3.67 0.73
C MET A 260 9.25 -4.62 0.60
N ILE A 261 10.46 -4.12 0.90
CA ILE A 261 11.67 -4.92 0.88
C ILE A 261 11.77 -5.69 2.19
N LYS A 262 11.97 -7.00 2.11
CA LYS A 262 12.15 -7.86 3.28
C LYS A 262 13.42 -7.46 4.04
N SER A 263 13.33 -7.32 5.35
CA SER A 263 14.51 -7.06 6.16
C SER A 263 15.50 -8.22 6.09
N LYS A 264 16.77 -7.89 5.92
CA LYS A 264 17.88 -8.86 5.95
C LYS A 264 18.21 -9.36 7.36
N ASP A 265 17.74 -8.63 8.38
CA ASP A 265 17.93 -8.96 9.78
C ASP A 265 16.67 -9.64 10.34
N PRO A 266 16.74 -10.94 10.69
CA PRO A 266 15.61 -11.67 11.25
C PRO A 266 15.07 -11.09 12.56
N ASP A 267 15.91 -10.45 13.37
CA ASP A 267 15.51 -9.86 14.65
C ASP A 267 14.62 -8.62 14.45
N SER A 268 14.76 -7.94 13.32
CA SER A 268 13.93 -6.79 12.96
C SER A 268 12.53 -7.18 12.44
N TRP A 269 12.28 -8.45 12.11
CA TRP A 269 11.00 -8.89 11.53
C TRP A 269 9.81 -8.63 12.42
N LYS A 270 9.96 -8.75 13.74
CA LYS A 270 8.87 -8.42 14.68
C LYS A 270 8.46 -6.96 14.58
N SER A 271 9.44 -6.05 14.61
CA SER A 271 9.17 -4.61 14.48
C SER A 271 8.62 -4.26 13.11
N TYR A 272 9.17 -4.85 12.06
CA TYR A 272 8.72 -4.67 10.69
C TYR A 272 7.25 -5.05 10.49
N PHE A 273 6.85 -6.27 10.89
CA PHE A 273 5.46 -6.72 10.77
C PHE A 273 4.52 -6.03 11.75
N SER A 274 5.00 -5.60 12.92
CA SER A 274 4.21 -4.80 13.86
C SER A 274 3.84 -3.46 13.25
N ASN A 275 4.80 -2.76 12.64
CA ASN A 275 4.56 -1.50 11.97
C ASN A 275 3.66 -1.68 10.74
N LEU A 276 3.90 -2.71 9.92
CA LEU A 276 3.04 -3.05 8.79
C LEU A 276 1.59 -3.25 9.23
N CYS A 277 1.35 -4.08 10.24
CA CYS A 277 0.01 -4.34 10.76
C CYS A 277 -0.64 -3.08 11.33
N HIS A 278 0.09 -2.28 12.10
CA HIS A 278 -0.41 -1.02 12.64
C HIS A 278 -0.84 -0.06 11.52
N LEU A 279 0.01 0.15 10.53
CA LEU A 279 -0.27 1.08 9.43
C LEU A 279 -1.42 0.58 8.54
N TRP A 280 -1.37 -0.68 8.11
CA TRP A 280 -2.35 -1.22 7.16
C TRP A 280 -3.70 -1.59 7.77
N LEU A 281 -3.76 -1.89 9.04
CA LEU A 281 -5.01 -2.33 9.68
C LEU A 281 -5.64 -1.27 10.58
N GLU A 282 -4.91 -0.21 10.95
CA GLU A 282 -5.40 0.85 11.83
C GLU A 282 -5.37 2.25 11.20
N THR A 283 -4.38 2.54 10.34
CA THR A 283 -4.19 3.89 9.78
C THR A 283 -4.84 4.05 8.43
N ILE A 284 -4.74 3.01 7.57
CA ILE A 284 -5.33 3.03 6.24
C ILE A 284 -6.82 2.68 6.34
N SER A 285 -7.64 3.51 5.70
CA SER A 285 -9.10 3.34 5.68
C SER A 285 -9.51 2.37 4.59
N TRP A 286 -10.25 1.34 4.95
CA TRP A 286 -10.80 0.35 4.04
C TRP A 286 -12.32 0.37 4.13
N PRO A 287 -13.04 0.36 3.00
CA PRO A 287 -14.46 0.11 3.06
C PRO A 287 -14.71 -1.31 3.62
N PRO A 288 -15.79 -1.52 4.37
CA PRO A 288 -16.09 -2.83 4.91
C PRO A 288 -16.21 -3.85 3.77
N VAL A 289 -15.54 -5.00 3.92
CA VAL A 289 -15.74 -6.15 3.04
C VAL A 289 -17.12 -6.72 3.40
N THR A 290 -18.14 -6.32 2.69
CA THR A 290 -19.48 -6.94 2.78
C THR A 290 -19.48 -8.15 1.88
N ALA A 291 -19.71 -9.32 2.50
CA ALA A 291 -19.95 -10.57 1.76
C ALA A 291 -21.24 -10.49 0.95
#